data_b9e86deb5a0debfa27022d93ea53c56b
#
_entry.id   b9e86deb5a0debfa27022d93ea53c56b
#
_cell.length_a   1.000
_cell.length_b   1.000
_cell.length_c   1.000
_cell.angle_alpha   90.00
_cell.angle_beta   90.00
_cell.angle_gamma   90.00
#
_symmetry.space_group_name_H-M   'P 1'
#
loop_
_entity.id
_entity.type
_entity.pdbx_description
1 polymer ?
#
loop_
_entity_poly.entity_id
_entity_poly.type
_entity_poly.pdbx_seq_one_letter_code
_entity_poly.pdbx_strand_id
1 'polypeptide(L)'
;MHAIKDYNDLLLKGVDIRTLETVPLDIACLQVLLEEYPEKDEQYKKASRFCKSVQDKMTLADIATMLAKKWDKPIDEVKAYLDVSSTNSEELWEKTHGFTDSFEDLKSFTGEDGVPIGFPSLDIALGGVKRREIMLLGAYTNQGKSTWAAKIAAHRLMNSKDNILIFSMEMPRGQFLSEIIQEIMGVNSHTLMSMIKTEQGLEVYSKVADVLDKRIRIVDEPNKTIEDLEKITEACYANDFPVDFVVFDHFHLIPEIDEIPVLTKNANKMKEYVKKHNLVLLMLCQFNEDSQSHYSTDKKKKPYEAVLRNIKGANALKAIADIILLLWRPYKTDTQLDFDERAKIKNISRIKIGKSRRPIVGYADIFEYKYNEETSRFEEVSFF
;
A
#
# COMPACT_ATOMS: atom_id res chain seq x y z
N MET A 1 28.07 -31.59 23.56
CA MET A 1 27.89 -32.74 22.66
C MET A 1 28.32 -32.29 21.27
N HIS A 2 29.36 -32.90 20.71
CA HIS A 2 29.80 -32.56 19.33
C HIS A 2 28.82 -33.28 18.38
N ALA A 3 28.14 -32.49 17.52
CA ALA A 3 27.35 -33.05 16.44
C ALA A 3 28.27 -33.83 15.48
N ILE A 4 27.81 -34.96 14.97
CA ILE A 4 28.50 -35.72 13.92
C ILE A 4 28.49 -34.86 12.67
N LYS A 5 29.67 -34.45 12.20
CA LYS A 5 29.79 -33.55 11.05
C LYS A 5 30.40 -34.23 9.83
N ASP A 6 31.20 -35.29 10.04
CA ASP A 6 31.90 -35.99 8.97
C ASP A 6 32.32 -37.42 9.37
N TYR A 7 33.02 -38.12 8.48
CA TYR A 7 33.58 -39.46 8.70
C TYR A 7 34.48 -39.56 9.90
N ASN A 8 35.22 -38.52 10.27
CA ASN A 8 36.12 -38.53 11.42
C ASN A 8 35.33 -38.58 12.72
N ASP A 9 34.18 -37.93 12.79
CA ASP A 9 33.31 -38.00 13.96
C ASP A 9 32.72 -39.39 14.14
N LEU A 10 32.41 -40.12 13.06
CA LEU A 10 31.99 -41.52 13.12
C LEU A 10 33.10 -42.45 13.63
N LEU A 11 34.31 -42.29 13.15
CA LEU A 11 35.51 -43.03 13.61
C LEU A 11 35.80 -42.76 15.08
N LEU A 12 35.70 -41.54 15.54
CA LEU A 12 35.89 -41.16 16.95
C LEU A 12 34.84 -41.79 17.88
N LYS A 13 33.68 -42.14 17.35
CA LYS A 13 32.60 -42.87 18.06
C LYS A 13 32.74 -44.38 17.96
N GLY A 14 33.83 -44.90 17.37
CA GLY A 14 34.10 -46.34 17.29
C GLY A 14 33.32 -47.08 16.21
N VAL A 15 32.73 -46.39 15.25
CA VAL A 15 32.03 -47.01 14.13
C VAL A 15 33.06 -47.46 13.07
N ASP A 16 33.06 -48.79 12.79
CA ASP A 16 33.90 -49.29 11.68
C ASP A 16 33.24 -48.98 10.35
N ILE A 17 33.74 -47.90 9.69
CA ILE A 17 33.23 -47.41 8.40
C ILE A 17 33.32 -48.44 7.27
N ARG A 18 34.11 -49.50 7.43
CA ARG A 18 34.22 -50.62 6.44
C ARG A 18 33.02 -51.55 6.48
N THR A 19 32.28 -51.54 7.57
CA THR A 19 31.05 -52.34 7.75
C THR A 19 29.78 -51.60 7.33
N LEU A 20 29.88 -50.33 7.03
CA LEU A 20 28.78 -49.56 6.48
C LEU A 20 28.55 -50.03 5.01
N GLU A 21 27.41 -50.63 4.74
CA GLU A 21 26.91 -50.79 3.37
C GLU A 21 27.01 -49.39 2.68
N THR A 22 27.13 -49.37 1.35
CA THR A 22 27.22 -48.11 0.56
C THR A 22 25.94 -47.27 0.67
N VAL A 23 25.75 -46.67 1.82
CA VAL A 23 24.67 -45.75 2.12
C VAL A 23 25.24 -44.34 2.04
N PRO A 24 24.51 -43.35 1.53
CA PRO A 24 24.93 -41.95 1.57
C PRO A 24 25.34 -41.55 2.99
N LEU A 25 26.38 -40.75 3.10
CA LEU A 25 26.96 -40.31 4.40
C LEU A 25 25.90 -39.72 5.33
N ASP A 26 24.98 -38.93 4.79
CA ASP A 26 23.89 -38.30 5.55
C ASP A 26 22.98 -39.33 6.22
N ILE A 27 22.66 -40.44 5.54
CA ILE A 27 21.84 -41.53 6.07
C ILE A 27 22.59 -42.23 7.18
N ALA A 28 23.88 -42.55 7.00
CA ALA A 28 24.72 -43.19 8.01
C ALA A 28 24.85 -42.30 9.27
N CYS A 29 25.08 -41.01 9.10
CA CYS A 29 25.14 -40.03 10.19
C CYS A 29 23.82 -39.98 10.99
N LEU A 30 22.70 -39.96 10.26
CA LEU A 30 21.38 -39.95 10.91
C LEU A 30 21.10 -41.24 11.68
N GLN A 31 21.47 -42.42 11.15
CA GLN A 31 21.30 -43.68 11.83
C GLN A 31 22.04 -43.71 13.18
N VAL A 32 23.30 -43.31 13.21
CA VAL A 32 24.10 -43.21 14.43
C VAL A 32 23.53 -42.19 15.40
N LEU A 33 23.09 -41.05 14.90
CA LEU A 33 22.46 -40.00 15.70
C LEU A 33 21.20 -40.54 16.41
N LEU A 34 20.36 -41.32 15.70
CA LEU A 34 19.11 -41.86 16.26
C LEU A 34 19.33 -42.99 17.27
N GLU A 35 20.45 -43.70 17.21
CA GLU A 35 20.82 -44.74 18.20
C GLU A 35 21.18 -44.13 19.57
N GLU A 36 21.63 -42.87 19.60
CA GLU A 36 21.93 -42.17 20.86
C GLU A 36 20.68 -41.79 21.66
N TYR A 37 19.47 -41.84 21.03
CA TYR A 37 18.23 -41.40 21.65
C TYR A 37 17.23 -42.56 21.71
N PRO A 38 16.98 -43.18 22.87
CA PRO A 38 16.09 -44.33 23.00
C PRO A 38 14.60 -43.93 22.87
N GLU A 39 14.24 -42.69 23.15
CA GLU A 39 12.86 -42.22 23.11
C GLU A 39 12.44 -41.75 21.71
N LYS A 40 11.32 -42.30 21.20
CA LYS A 40 10.80 -41.98 19.85
C LYS A 40 10.62 -40.47 19.61
N ASP A 41 10.10 -39.75 20.60
CA ASP A 41 9.85 -38.30 20.45
C ASP A 41 11.15 -37.50 20.29
N GLU A 42 12.22 -37.90 20.95
CA GLU A 42 13.54 -37.29 20.77
C GLU A 42 14.12 -37.67 19.42
N GLN A 43 13.96 -38.90 18.96
CA GLN A 43 14.35 -39.32 17.61
C GLN A 43 13.66 -38.52 16.54
N TYR A 44 12.35 -38.25 16.67
CA TYR A 44 11.59 -37.42 15.73
C TYR A 44 12.18 -36.00 15.64
N LYS A 45 12.40 -35.36 16.79
CA LYS A 45 12.97 -33.99 16.82
C LYS A 45 14.36 -33.93 16.22
N LYS A 46 15.21 -34.92 16.47
CA LYS A 46 16.58 -34.99 15.95
C LYS A 46 16.60 -35.28 14.46
N ALA A 47 15.81 -36.25 13.97
CA ALA A 47 15.67 -36.53 12.54
C ALA A 47 15.19 -35.28 11.75
N SER A 48 14.16 -34.61 12.25
CA SER A 48 13.64 -33.41 11.66
C SER A 48 14.71 -32.30 11.57
N ARG A 49 15.47 -32.10 12.67
CA ARG A 49 16.54 -31.09 12.69
C ARG A 49 17.70 -31.45 11.74
N PHE A 50 18.01 -32.75 11.61
CA PHE A 50 19.03 -33.23 10.67
C PHE A 50 18.60 -33.03 9.21
N CYS A 51 17.36 -33.39 8.87
CA CYS A 51 16.85 -33.24 7.51
C CYS A 51 16.86 -31.81 7.00
N LYS A 52 16.82 -30.81 7.89
CA LYS A 52 16.97 -29.39 7.51
C LYS A 52 18.36 -29.04 6.98
N SER A 53 19.39 -29.78 7.35
CA SER A 53 20.74 -29.56 6.84
C SER A 53 21.03 -30.26 5.50
N VAL A 54 20.12 -31.15 5.07
CA VAL A 54 20.27 -31.90 3.81
C VAL A 54 19.64 -31.13 2.66
N GLN A 55 20.45 -30.72 1.71
CA GLN A 55 20.01 -29.92 0.55
C GLN A 55 19.49 -30.79 -0.61
N ASP A 56 19.96 -32.04 -0.70
CA ASP A 56 19.60 -32.93 -1.81
C ASP A 56 18.24 -33.61 -1.59
N LYS A 57 17.32 -33.39 -2.55
CA LYS A 57 15.96 -33.94 -2.49
C LYS A 57 15.93 -35.48 -2.57
N MET A 58 16.91 -36.09 -3.27
CA MET A 58 16.97 -37.54 -3.41
C MET A 58 17.39 -38.17 -2.09
N THR A 59 18.39 -37.61 -1.44
CA THR A 59 18.82 -38.00 -0.09
C THR A 59 17.72 -37.83 0.96
N LEU A 60 16.92 -36.76 0.90
CA LEU A 60 15.76 -36.58 1.75
C LEU A 60 14.66 -37.65 1.55
N ALA A 61 14.43 -38.10 0.31
CA ALA A 61 13.51 -39.18 0.01
C ALA A 61 13.97 -40.52 0.57
N ASP A 62 15.28 -40.81 0.48
CA ASP A 62 15.89 -42.01 1.04
C ASP A 62 15.86 -42.00 2.58
N ILE A 63 16.13 -40.86 3.20
CA ILE A 63 15.99 -40.66 4.63
C ILE A 63 14.53 -40.91 5.08
N ALA A 64 13.55 -40.35 4.37
CA ALA A 64 12.15 -40.56 4.70
C ALA A 64 11.75 -42.04 4.62
N THR A 65 12.26 -42.74 3.60
CA THR A 65 12.06 -44.20 3.44
C THR A 65 12.68 -45.00 4.58
N MET A 66 13.89 -44.69 4.98
CA MET A 66 14.59 -45.34 6.10
C MET A 66 13.86 -45.09 7.41
N LEU A 67 13.44 -43.86 7.69
CA LEU A 67 12.71 -43.50 8.89
C LEU A 67 11.32 -44.17 8.95
N ALA A 68 10.61 -44.26 7.82
CA ALA A 68 9.34 -44.98 7.71
C ALA A 68 9.48 -46.46 8.16
N LYS A 69 10.53 -47.12 7.68
CA LYS A 69 10.86 -48.49 8.06
C LYS A 69 11.29 -48.60 9.53
N LYS A 70 12.10 -47.69 10.05
CA LYS A 70 12.60 -47.69 11.43
C LYS A 70 11.48 -47.43 12.44
N TRP A 71 10.52 -46.58 12.11
CA TRP A 71 9.45 -46.19 13.03
C TRP A 71 8.16 -46.95 12.84
N ASP A 72 8.12 -47.86 11.86
CA ASP A 72 6.93 -48.64 11.47
C ASP A 72 5.72 -47.72 11.16
N LYS A 73 5.95 -46.71 10.30
CA LYS A 73 4.95 -45.74 9.90
C LYS A 73 4.86 -45.61 8.38
N PRO A 74 3.68 -45.24 7.85
CA PRO A 74 3.53 -44.92 6.43
C PRO A 74 4.50 -43.80 6.02
N ILE A 75 5.12 -43.93 4.82
CA ILE A 75 6.11 -42.98 4.33
C ILE A 75 5.53 -41.56 4.19
N ASP A 76 4.24 -41.44 3.84
CA ASP A 76 3.58 -40.15 3.69
C ASP A 76 3.41 -39.42 5.02
N GLU A 77 3.16 -40.18 6.10
CA GLU A 77 3.10 -39.63 7.46
C GLU A 77 4.49 -39.11 7.90
N VAL A 78 5.55 -39.85 7.57
CA VAL A 78 6.92 -39.44 7.88
C VAL A 78 7.32 -38.23 7.05
N LYS A 79 7.01 -38.20 5.76
CA LYS A 79 7.25 -37.02 4.91
C LYS A 79 6.51 -35.79 5.41
N ALA A 80 5.24 -35.92 5.73
CA ALA A 80 4.45 -34.83 6.29
C ALA A 80 5.04 -34.32 7.62
N TYR A 81 5.55 -35.22 8.46
CA TYR A 81 6.21 -34.84 9.70
C TYR A 81 7.53 -34.11 9.46
N LEU A 82 8.34 -34.57 8.51
CA LEU A 82 9.59 -33.92 8.12
C LEU A 82 9.33 -32.56 7.47
N ASP A 83 8.28 -32.43 6.67
CA ASP A 83 7.86 -31.18 6.02
C ASP A 83 7.24 -30.17 6.99
N VAL A 84 6.39 -30.61 7.92
CA VAL A 84 5.80 -29.74 8.94
C VAL A 84 6.85 -29.21 9.92
N SER A 85 7.90 -29.99 10.16
CA SER A 85 9.04 -29.52 10.94
C SER A 85 9.95 -28.57 10.16
N SER A 86 9.78 -28.47 8.84
CA SER A 86 10.42 -27.49 7.94
C SER A 86 9.68 -26.15 7.86
N THR A 87 8.82 -25.81 8.82
CA THR A 87 8.51 -24.41 9.06
C THR A 87 9.83 -23.78 9.47
N ASN A 88 10.44 -23.15 8.50
CA ASN A 88 11.83 -22.71 8.46
C ASN A 88 12.02 -21.70 9.59
N SER A 89 12.36 -22.16 10.79
CA SER A 89 12.57 -21.27 11.94
C SER A 89 13.69 -20.27 11.66
N GLU A 90 14.64 -20.62 10.78
CA GLU A 90 15.69 -19.71 10.29
C GLU A 90 15.08 -18.68 9.34
N GLU A 91 14.28 -19.11 8.37
CA GLU A 91 13.57 -18.19 7.47
C GLU A 91 12.56 -17.29 8.19
N LEU A 92 11.94 -17.79 9.25
CA LEU A 92 11.11 -16.96 10.13
C LEU A 92 11.96 -16.04 10.99
N TRP A 93 13.12 -16.50 11.45
CA TRP A 93 14.06 -15.67 12.21
C TRP A 93 14.68 -14.57 11.32
N GLU A 94 15.03 -14.88 10.08
CA GLU A 94 15.54 -13.88 9.10
C GLU A 94 14.49 -12.78 8.79
N LYS A 95 13.20 -13.07 8.97
CA LYS A 95 12.13 -12.06 8.86
C LYS A 95 11.99 -11.18 10.11
N THR A 96 12.71 -11.49 11.19
CA THR A 96 12.76 -10.64 12.38
C THR A 96 13.95 -9.70 12.32
N HIS A 97 13.76 -8.48 12.80
CA HIS A 97 14.80 -7.47 12.81
C HIS A 97 15.26 -7.19 14.24
N GLY A 98 16.57 -7.19 14.45
CA GLY A 98 17.18 -6.83 15.73
C GLY A 98 17.10 -5.32 16.00
N PHE A 99 17.57 -4.91 17.19
CA PHE A 99 17.59 -3.49 17.56
C PHE A 99 18.46 -2.66 16.60
N THR A 100 19.61 -3.19 16.17
CA THR A 100 20.53 -2.46 15.28
C THR A 100 19.90 -2.19 13.94
N ASP A 101 19.25 -3.21 13.32
CA ASP A 101 18.57 -3.05 12.03
C ASP A 101 17.41 -2.07 12.16
N SER A 102 16.61 -2.23 13.23
CA SER A 102 15.48 -1.34 13.52
C SER A 102 15.94 0.10 13.85
N PHE A 103 17.15 0.28 14.37
CA PHE A 103 17.70 1.60 14.67
C PHE A 103 18.16 2.34 13.41
N GLU A 104 18.71 1.64 12.41
CA GLU A 104 18.99 2.24 11.09
C GLU A 104 17.69 2.61 10.37
N ASP A 105 16.66 1.75 10.45
CA ASP A 105 15.32 2.10 9.97
C ASP A 105 14.74 3.33 10.69
N LEU A 106 14.97 3.46 12.00
CA LEU A 106 14.53 4.63 12.78
C LEU A 106 15.24 5.92 12.33
N LYS A 107 16.54 5.87 12.05
CA LYS A 107 17.29 7.02 11.52
C LYS A 107 16.73 7.46 10.18
N SER A 108 16.48 6.52 9.26
CA SER A 108 15.88 6.82 7.96
C SER A 108 14.46 7.39 8.14
N PHE A 109 13.67 6.81 9.01
CA PHE A 109 12.30 7.25 9.29
C PHE A 109 12.24 8.65 9.92
N THR A 110 13.15 9.00 10.83
CA THR A 110 13.18 10.31 11.49
C THR A 110 13.82 11.40 10.62
N GLY A 111 14.64 11.02 9.64
CA GLY A 111 15.29 11.94 8.68
C GLY A 111 14.45 12.24 7.43
N GLU A 112 13.42 11.45 7.15
CA GLU A 112 12.53 11.70 6.02
C GLU A 112 11.41 12.68 6.42
N ASP A 113 11.50 13.92 5.99
CA ASP A 113 10.35 14.82 5.97
C ASP A 113 9.31 14.27 5.00
N GLY A 114 8.03 14.32 5.41
CA GLY A 114 6.95 13.92 4.51
C GLY A 114 6.92 14.84 3.28
N VAL A 115 6.64 14.27 2.12
CA VAL A 115 6.50 15.08 0.90
C VAL A 115 5.18 15.84 0.93
N PRO A 116 5.20 17.17 0.73
CA PRO A 116 3.99 17.99 0.72
C PRO A 116 2.98 17.54 -0.35
N ILE A 117 1.70 17.72 -0.05
CA ILE A 117 0.59 17.45 -0.98
C ILE A 117 0.12 18.71 -1.72
N GLY A 118 0.70 19.87 -1.40
CA GLY A 118 0.42 21.13 -2.08
C GLY A 118 -0.69 21.97 -1.48
N PHE A 119 -1.05 21.68 -0.25
CA PHE A 119 -2.03 22.43 0.55
C PHE A 119 -1.35 22.87 1.85
N PRO A 120 -0.75 24.09 1.90
CA PRO A 120 0.19 24.50 2.93
C PRO A 120 -0.28 24.24 4.37
N SER A 121 -1.51 24.62 4.73
CA SER A 121 -2.02 24.40 6.08
C SER A 121 -2.19 22.90 6.41
N LEU A 122 -2.61 22.08 5.44
CA LEU A 122 -2.65 20.62 5.58
C LEU A 122 -1.26 20.02 5.68
N ASP A 123 -0.31 20.52 4.87
CA ASP A 123 1.07 20.07 4.90
C ASP A 123 1.74 20.38 6.24
N ILE A 124 1.50 21.56 6.81
CA ILE A 124 1.95 21.91 8.17
C ILE A 124 1.31 20.97 9.20
N ALA A 125 0.00 20.76 9.13
CA ALA A 125 -0.72 19.95 10.11
C ALA A 125 -0.30 18.47 10.06
N LEU A 126 -0.04 17.92 8.88
CA LEU A 126 0.28 16.50 8.66
C LEU A 126 1.79 16.23 8.66
N GLY A 127 2.64 17.24 8.41
CA GLY A 127 4.06 17.03 8.12
C GLY A 127 4.31 16.31 6.80
N GLY A 128 3.46 16.54 5.78
CA GLY A 128 3.48 15.86 4.49
C GLY A 128 3.06 14.38 4.55
N VAL A 129 3.29 13.62 3.47
CA VAL A 129 3.01 12.17 3.38
C VAL A 129 4.32 11.43 3.17
N LYS A 130 4.57 10.39 3.97
CA LYS A 130 5.81 9.61 3.94
C LYS A 130 5.68 8.34 3.10
N ARG A 131 6.81 7.76 2.72
CA ARG A 131 6.87 6.44 2.10
C ARG A 131 6.16 5.40 2.97
N ARG A 132 5.54 4.40 2.33
CA ARG A 132 4.75 3.33 2.96
C ARG A 132 3.47 3.80 3.65
N GLU A 133 3.07 5.06 3.46
CA GLU A 133 1.80 5.57 3.98
C GLU A 133 0.68 5.49 2.94
N ILE A 134 -0.53 5.23 3.44
CA ILE A 134 -1.78 5.31 2.70
C ILE A 134 -2.52 6.55 3.16
N MET A 135 -2.72 7.49 2.24
CA MET A 135 -3.60 8.62 2.41
C MET A 135 -4.93 8.33 1.71
N LEU A 136 -6.02 8.38 2.47
CA LEU A 136 -7.36 8.17 1.96
C LEU A 136 -8.07 9.52 1.85
N LEU A 137 -8.64 9.82 0.66
CA LEU A 137 -9.49 10.97 0.44
C LEU A 137 -10.93 10.51 0.19
N GLY A 138 -11.79 10.74 1.17
CA GLY A 138 -13.21 10.38 1.12
C GLY A 138 -14.11 11.57 0.82
N ALA A 139 -15.10 11.38 -0.07
CA ALA A 139 -16.14 12.35 -0.35
C ALA A 139 -17.38 11.69 -0.99
N TYR A 140 -18.49 12.41 -1.05
CA TYR A 140 -19.62 12.03 -1.92
C TYR A 140 -19.27 12.22 -3.40
N THR A 141 -20.08 11.62 -4.25
CA THR A 141 -20.02 11.85 -5.70
C THR A 141 -20.13 13.35 -6.01
N ASN A 142 -19.40 13.81 -7.02
CA ASN A 142 -19.39 15.21 -7.48
C ASN A 142 -18.94 16.25 -6.43
N GLN A 143 -18.20 15.85 -5.42
CA GLN A 143 -17.58 16.78 -4.45
C GLN A 143 -16.16 17.21 -4.84
N GLY A 144 -15.62 16.70 -5.98
CA GLY A 144 -14.33 17.09 -6.51
C GLY A 144 -13.15 16.21 -6.05
N LYS A 145 -13.39 14.94 -5.63
CA LYS A 145 -12.31 14.02 -5.23
C LYS A 145 -11.19 13.92 -6.26
N SER A 146 -11.55 13.60 -7.51
CA SER A 146 -10.57 13.41 -8.60
C SER A 146 -9.84 14.70 -8.93
N THR A 147 -10.52 15.87 -8.87
CA THR A 147 -9.88 17.18 -9.00
C THR A 147 -8.83 17.39 -7.90
N TRP A 148 -9.14 17.09 -6.64
CA TRP A 148 -8.19 17.17 -5.54
C TRP A 148 -7.01 16.22 -5.73
N ALA A 149 -7.26 14.98 -6.18
CA ALA A 149 -6.19 14.03 -6.47
C ALA A 149 -5.28 14.50 -7.61
N ALA A 150 -5.85 15.08 -8.67
CA ALA A 150 -5.08 15.66 -9.78
C ALA A 150 -4.20 16.84 -9.32
N LYS A 151 -4.72 17.71 -8.41
CA LYS A 151 -3.95 18.81 -7.81
C LYS A 151 -2.76 18.29 -6.98
N ILE A 152 -2.99 17.28 -6.14
CA ILE A 152 -1.92 16.64 -5.37
C ILE A 152 -0.88 16.03 -6.31
N ALA A 153 -1.31 15.29 -7.35
CA ALA A 153 -0.40 14.72 -8.34
C ALA A 153 0.41 15.80 -9.07
N ALA A 154 -0.22 16.89 -9.51
CA ALA A 154 0.44 18.03 -10.15
C ALA A 154 1.48 18.68 -9.23
N HIS A 155 1.13 18.92 -7.96
CA HIS A 155 2.07 19.49 -6.98
C HIS A 155 3.30 18.59 -6.79
N ARG A 156 3.10 17.28 -6.67
CA ARG A 156 4.21 16.32 -6.54
C ARG A 156 5.09 16.27 -7.79
N LEU A 157 4.50 16.32 -8.99
CA LEU A 157 5.25 16.40 -10.24
C LEU A 157 6.14 17.66 -10.31
N MET A 158 5.66 18.79 -9.78
CA MET A 158 6.38 20.05 -9.83
C MET A 158 7.43 20.18 -8.72
N ASN A 159 7.17 19.64 -7.52
CA ASN A 159 7.94 19.96 -6.32
C ASN A 159 8.68 18.74 -5.70
N SER A 160 8.60 17.56 -6.33
CA SER A 160 9.37 16.38 -5.96
C SER A 160 10.01 15.74 -7.19
N LYS A 161 10.73 14.65 -7.00
CA LYS A 161 11.26 13.81 -8.09
C LYS A 161 10.41 12.56 -8.33
N ASP A 162 9.23 12.49 -7.75
CA ASP A 162 8.39 11.30 -7.80
C ASP A 162 7.94 10.96 -9.21
N ASN A 163 7.95 9.68 -9.54
CA ASN A 163 7.24 9.10 -10.66
C ASN A 163 5.86 8.66 -10.19
N ILE A 164 4.83 9.06 -10.91
CA ILE A 164 3.45 8.91 -10.51
C ILE A 164 2.74 7.91 -11.41
N LEU A 165 2.11 6.91 -10.79
CA LEU A 165 1.22 5.97 -11.46
C LEU A 165 -0.23 6.25 -11.03
N ILE A 166 -1.11 6.46 -12.00
CA ILE A 166 -2.51 6.79 -11.77
C ILE A 166 -3.40 5.67 -12.30
N PHE A 167 -4.25 5.13 -11.43
CA PHE A 167 -5.36 4.27 -11.81
C PHE A 167 -6.64 5.11 -11.76
N SER A 168 -7.13 5.51 -12.93
CA SER A 168 -8.35 6.30 -13.10
C SER A 168 -9.46 5.42 -13.66
N MET A 169 -10.15 4.68 -12.79
CA MET A 169 -11.21 3.77 -13.21
C MET A 169 -12.56 4.47 -13.48
N GLU A 170 -12.72 5.71 -12.99
CA GLU A 170 -13.95 6.52 -13.17
C GLU A 170 -13.79 7.52 -14.31
N MET A 171 -12.64 8.18 -14.41
CA MET A 171 -12.39 9.24 -15.38
C MET A 171 -11.50 8.77 -16.53
N PRO A 172 -11.81 9.12 -17.80
CA PRO A 172 -10.88 8.90 -18.91
C PRO A 172 -9.54 9.58 -18.65
N ARG A 173 -8.43 8.96 -19.07
CA ARG A 173 -7.06 9.47 -18.87
C ARG A 173 -6.87 10.89 -19.34
N GLY A 174 -7.45 11.27 -20.49
CA GLY A 174 -7.36 12.63 -21.03
C GLY A 174 -8.00 13.67 -20.14
N GLN A 175 -9.09 13.34 -19.44
CA GLN A 175 -9.75 14.23 -18.49
C GLN A 175 -8.90 14.39 -17.22
N PHE A 176 -8.37 13.30 -16.66
CA PHE A 176 -7.50 13.35 -15.48
C PHE A 176 -6.21 14.16 -15.79
N LEU A 177 -5.61 13.91 -16.97
CA LEU A 177 -4.43 14.64 -17.43
C LEU A 177 -4.73 16.13 -17.59
N SER A 178 -5.90 16.47 -18.12
CA SER A 178 -6.34 17.88 -18.27
C SER A 178 -6.37 18.61 -16.91
N GLU A 179 -6.88 17.97 -15.85
CA GLU A 179 -6.88 18.53 -14.49
C GLU A 179 -5.45 18.78 -13.97
N ILE A 180 -4.52 17.86 -14.23
CA ILE A 180 -3.11 18.02 -13.86
C ILE A 180 -2.48 19.18 -14.61
N ILE A 181 -2.69 19.27 -15.91
CA ILE A 181 -2.11 20.33 -16.75
C ILE A 181 -2.69 21.70 -16.37
N GLN A 182 -3.99 21.80 -16.11
CA GLN A 182 -4.61 23.03 -15.62
C GLN A 182 -3.96 23.53 -14.34
N GLU A 183 -3.66 22.64 -13.39
CA GLU A 183 -2.97 23.00 -12.17
C GLU A 183 -1.53 23.49 -12.43
N ILE A 184 -0.78 22.76 -13.25
CA ILE A 184 0.61 23.11 -13.57
C ILE A 184 0.67 24.47 -14.26
N MET A 185 -0.18 24.69 -15.24
CA MET A 185 -0.18 25.95 -16.05
C MET A 185 -0.95 27.10 -15.38
N GLY A 186 -1.78 26.83 -14.37
CA GLY A 186 -2.62 27.84 -13.72
C GLY A 186 -3.69 28.42 -14.65
N VAL A 187 -4.30 27.57 -15.48
CA VAL A 187 -5.33 27.97 -16.46
C VAL A 187 -6.56 27.08 -16.29
N ASN A 188 -7.73 27.60 -16.66
CA ASN A 188 -8.94 26.79 -16.66
C ASN A 188 -9.05 25.91 -17.92
N SER A 189 -10.00 24.99 -17.90
CA SER A 189 -10.26 24.05 -19.00
C SER A 189 -10.54 24.75 -20.33
N HIS A 190 -11.29 25.85 -20.33
CA HIS A 190 -11.61 26.60 -21.56
C HIS A 190 -10.34 27.23 -22.17
N THR A 191 -9.50 27.82 -21.34
CA THR A 191 -8.22 28.41 -21.76
C THR A 191 -7.29 27.34 -22.29
N LEU A 192 -7.15 26.19 -21.56
CA LEU A 192 -6.34 25.06 -22.00
C LEU A 192 -6.78 24.56 -23.38
N MET A 193 -8.09 24.33 -23.56
CA MET A 193 -8.66 23.88 -24.86
C MET A 193 -8.47 24.87 -25.98
N SER A 194 -8.42 26.17 -25.67
CA SER A 194 -8.11 27.21 -26.66
C SER A 194 -6.63 27.22 -27.02
N MET A 195 -5.74 27.05 -26.02
CA MET A 195 -4.29 27.03 -26.24
C MET A 195 -3.85 25.86 -27.13
N ILE A 196 -4.33 24.64 -26.88
CA ILE A 196 -3.94 23.47 -27.68
C ILE A 196 -4.39 23.52 -29.14
N LYS A 197 -5.24 24.50 -29.53
CA LYS A 197 -5.66 24.74 -30.91
C LYS A 197 -4.74 25.73 -31.66
N THR A 198 -3.77 26.33 -30.98
CA THR A 198 -2.82 27.28 -31.56
C THR A 198 -1.41 26.72 -31.64
N GLU A 199 -0.59 27.10 -32.61
CA GLU A 199 0.79 26.63 -32.71
C GLU A 199 1.62 27.00 -31.47
N GLN A 200 1.49 28.20 -30.96
CA GLN A 200 2.20 28.68 -29.76
C GLN A 200 1.78 27.89 -28.52
N GLY A 201 0.48 27.62 -28.37
CA GLY A 201 -0.03 26.82 -27.28
C GLY A 201 0.41 25.35 -27.36
N LEU A 202 0.49 24.78 -28.56
CA LEU A 202 1.04 23.43 -28.77
C LEU A 202 2.53 23.36 -28.40
N GLU A 203 3.33 24.41 -28.67
CA GLU A 203 4.73 24.46 -28.25
C GLU A 203 4.88 24.45 -26.71
N VAL A 204 4.06 25.25 -26.03
CA VAL A 204 4.05 25.27 -24.55
C VAL A 204 3.60 23.91 -23.99
N TYR A 205 2.53 23.34 -24.56
CA TYR A 205 2.03 22.02 -24.20
C TYR A 205 3.10 20.94 -24.40
N SER A 206 3.82 20.96 -25.53
CA SER A 206 4.89 20.01 -25.83
C SER A 206 5.99 20.02 -24.76
N LYS A 207 6.41 21.21 -24.30
CA LYS A 207 7.41 21.33 -23.21
C LYS A 207 6.92 20.72 -21.90
N VAL A 208 5.64 20.90 -21.57
CA VAL A 208 5.03 20.27 -20.38
C VAL A 208 4.91 18.75 -20.59
N ALA A 209 4.49 18.32 -21.78
CA ALA A 209 4.35 16.92 -22.12
C ALA A 209 5.68 16.16 -22.03
N ASP A 210 6.79 16.72 -22.49
CA ASP A 210 8.13 16.12 -22.43
C ASP A 210 8.58 15.83 -20.98
N VAL A 211 8.19 16.67 -20.03
CA VAL A 211 8.47 16.47 -18.61
C VAL A 211 7.53 15.42 -18.01
N LEU A 212 6.24 15.53 -18.33
CA LEU A 212 5.22 14.64 -17.78
C LEU A 212 5.37 13.21 -18.29
N ASP A 213 5.68 13.02 -19.57
CA ASP A 213 5.79 11.69 -20.18
C ASP A 213 6.88 10.81 -19.52
N LYS A 214 7.89 11.43 -18.97
CA LYS A 214 8.96 10.74 -18.22
C LYS A 214 8.58 10.40 -16.79
N ARG A 215 7.53 11.03 -16.22
CA ARG A 215 7.25 10.98 -14.80
C ARG A 215 5.83 10.59 -14.43
N ILE A 216 4.96 10.35 -15.42
CA ILE A 216 3.58 9.94 -15.19
C ILE A 216 3.18 8.77 -16.07
N ARG A 217 2.43 7.83 -15.50
CA ARG A 217 1.72 6.76 -16.23
C ARG A 217 0.28 6.73 -15.75
N ILE A 218 -0.66 6.60 -16.68
CA ILE A 218 -2.11 6.59 -16.39
C ILE A 218 -2.73 5.34 -16.99
N VAL A 219 -3.45 4.61 -16.16
CA VAL A 219 -4.28 3.46 -16.53
C VAL A 219 -5.73 3.86 -16.34
N ASP A 220 -6.52 3.87 -17.41
CA ASP A 220 -7.94 4.26 -17.41
C ASP A 220 -8.88 3.10 -17.80
N GLU A 221 -8.43 1.89 -17.53
CA GLU A 221 -9.25 0.70 -17.76
C GLU A 221 -10.11 0.38 -16.51
N PRO A 222 -11.42 0.10 -16.69
CA PRO A 222 -12.31 -0.24 -15.59
C PRO A 222 -12.01 -1.62 -14.98
N ASN A 223 -12.59 -1.90 -13.82
CA ASN A 223 -12.57 -3.20 -13.16
C ASN A 223 -11.16 -3.75 -12.84
N LYS A 224 -10.18 -2.88 -12.59
CA LYS A 224 -8.85 -3.31 -12.17
C LYS A 224 -8.87 -3.84 -10.74
N THR A 225 -8.16 -4.93 -10.55
CA THR A 225 -7.94 -5.54 -9.23
C THR A 225 -6.64 -5.04 -8.61
N ILE A 226 -6.39 -5.40 -7.36
CA ILE A 226 -5.11 -5.08 -6.70
C ILE A 226 -3.96 -5.89 -7.31
N GLU A 227 -4.24 -7.10 -7.77
CA GLU A 227 -3.30 -7.93 -8.51
C GLU A 227 -2.88 -7.28 -9.85
N ASP A 228 -3.81 -6.60 -10.52
CA ASP A 228 -3.48 -5.83 -11.73
C ASP A 228 -2.62 -4.61 -11.39
N LEU A 229 -2.93 -3.91 -10.30
CA LEU A 229 -2.12 -2.81 -9.79
C LEU A 229 -0.67 -3.27 -9.55
N GLU A 230 -0.49 -4.42 -8.91
CA GLU A 230 0.82 -4.99 -8.62
C GLU A 230 1.59 -5.33 -9.91
N LYS A 231 0.96 -6.07 -10.85
CA LYS A 231 1.56 -6.43 -12.14
C LYS A 231 1.96 -5.21 -12.97
N ILE A 232 1.11 -4.17 -13.00
CA ILE A 232 1.40 -2.94 -13.74
C ILE A 232 2.57 -2.19 -13.08
N THR A 233 2.64 -2.16 -11.75
CA THR A 233 3.75 -1.55 -11.03
C THR A 233 5.06 -2.30 -11.30
N GLU A 234 5.05 -3.63 -11.30
CA GLU A 234 6.20 -4.46 -11.67
C GLU A 234 6.62 -4.23 -13.13
N ALA A 235 5.67 -4.09 -14.05
CA ALA A 235 5.96 -3.73 -15.43
C ALA A 235 6.58 -2.32 -15.56
N CYS A 236 6.16 -1.36 -14.74
CA CYS A 236 6.81 -0.05 -14.67
C CYS A 236 8.27 -0.17 -14.25
N TYR A 237 8.57 -0.93 -13.20
CA TYR A 237 9.96 -1.17 -12.76
C TYR A 237 10.81 -1.85 -13.84
N ALA A 238 10.25 -2.85 -14.53
CA ALA A 238 10.94 -3.53 -15.63
C ALA A 238 11.25 -2.63 -16.84
N ASN A 239 10.60 -1.47 -16.93
CA ASN A 239 10.81 -0.47 -17.98
C ASN A 239 11.48 0.82 -17.42
N ASP A 240 12.32 0.70 -16.42
CA ASP A 240 13.06 1.81 -15.79
C ASP A 240 12.18 2.97 -15.31
N PHE A 241 10.96 2.67 -14.89
CA PHE A 241 10.03 3.63 -14.32
C PHE A 241 9.73 3.26 -12.85
N PRO A 242 10.60 3.64 -11.90
CA PRO A 242 10.36 3.40 -10.47
C PRO A 242 9.16 4.20 -10.00
N VAL A 243 8.14 3.52 -9.47
CA VAL A 243 6.90 4.15 -8.99
C VAL A 243 7.09 4.63 -7.56
N ASP A 244 6.87 5.92 -7.31
CA ASP A 244 7.01 6.57 -6.02
C ASP A 244 5.68 6.91 -5.37
N PHE A 245 4.72 7.33 -6.20
CA PHE A 245 3.40 7.78 -5.77
C PHE A 245 2.32 7.17 -6.66
N VAL A 246 1.31 6.58 -6.02
CA VAL A 246 0.17 6.00 -6.72
C VAL A 246 -1.10 6.75 -6.38
N VAL A 247 -1.89 7.11 -7.39
CA VAL A 247 -3.28 7.56 -7.24
C VAL A 247 -4.20 6.43 -7.66
N PHE A 248 -5.14 6.04 -6.80
CA PHE A 248 -6.11 5.00 -7.07
C PHE A 248 -7.54 5.58 -6.98
N ASP A 249 -8.14 5.86 -8.13
CA ASP A 249 -9.46 6.51 -8.28
C ASP A 249 -10.46 5.54 -8.92
N HIS A 250 -11.35 4.89 -8.17
CA HIS A 250 -11.44 4.87 -6.71
C HIS A 250 -11.66 3.43 -6.21
N PHE A 251 -11.37 3.20 -4.94
CA PHE A 251 -11.31 1.87 -4.32
C PHE A 251 -12.60 1.05 -4.47
N HIS A 252 -13.77 1.69 -4.46
CA HIS A 252 -15.07 0.99 -4.55
C HIS A 252 -15.44 0.51 -5.97
N LEU A 253 -14.59 0.75 -6.97
CA LEU A 253 -14.74 0.19 -8.33
C LEU A 253 -14.00 -1.16 -8.50
N ILE A 254 -13.32 -1.64 -7.46
CA ILE A 254 -12.78 -3.00 -7.45
C ILE A 254 -13.94 -3.99 -7.51
N PRO A 255 -13.89 -5.03 -8.36
CA PRO A 255 -14.96 -6.01 -8.45
C PRO A 255 -15.30 -6.66 -7.10
N GLU A 256 -16.60 -6.91 -6.87
CA GLU A 256 -17.13 -7.60 -5.67
C GLU A 256 -16.82 -6.90 -4.33
N ILE A 257 -16.40 -5.63 -4.35
CA ILE A 257 -15.96 -4.88 -3.16
C ILE A 257 -17.05 -4.63 -2.12
N ASP A 258 -18.31 -4.78 -2.49
CA ASP A 258 -19.46 -4.52 -1.61
C ASP A 258 -19.60 -5.55 -0.48
N GLU A 259 -19.02 -6.73 -0.65
CA GLU A 259 -18.96 -7.73 0.41
C GLU A 259 -17.88 -7.37 1.43
N ILE A 260 -18.24 -7.30 2.72
CA ILE A 260 -17.33 -6.91 3.81
C ILE A 260 -16.05 -7.77 3.87
N PRO A 261 -16.10 -9.11 3.70
CA PRO A 261 -14.88 -9.93 3.67
C PRO A 261 -13.97 -9.58 2.49
N VAL A 262 -14.53 -9.36 1.30
CA VAL A 262 -13.79 -8.99 0.08
C VAL A 262 -13.17 -7.62 0.25
N LEU A 263 -13.92 -6.64 0.75
CA LEU A 263 -13.43 -5.29 1.06
C LEU A 263 -12.26 -5.34 2.04
N THR A 264 -12.40 -6.10 3.13
CA THR A 264 -11.34 -6.24 4.15
C THR A 264 -10.07 -6.89 3.58
N LYS A 265 -10.24 -7.96 2.79
CA LYS A 265 -9.13 -8.63 2.11
C LYS A 265 -8.38 -7.69 1.16
N ASN A 266 -9.12 -6.95 0.33
CA ASN A 266 -8.53 -5.99 -0.60
C ASN A 266 -7.86 -4.81 0.12
N ALA A 267 -8.44 -4.31 1.20
CA ALA A 267 -7.81 -3.29 2.03
C ALA A 267 -6.44 -3.77 2.57
N ASN A 268 -6.36 -4.98 3.10
CA ASN A 268 -5.10 -5.55 3.59
C ASN A 268 -4.06 -5.71 2.46
N LYS A 269 -4.46 -6.22 1.29
CA LYS A 269 -3.58 -6.32 0.11
C LYS A 269 -3.03 -4.95 -0.31
N MET A 270 -3.84 -3.89 -0.26
CA MET A 270 -3.36 -2.52 -0.52
C MET A 270 -2.25 -2.11 0.46
N LYS A 271 -2.38 -2.45 1.75
CA LYS A 271 -1.34 -2.14 2.74
C LYS A 271 -0.06 -2.93 2.49
N GLU A 272 -0.18 -4.20 2.11
CA GLU A 272 0.96 -5.05 1.73
C GLU A 272 1.65 -4.49 0.47
N TYR A 273 0.88 -4.15 -0.56
CA TYR A 273 1.38 -3.53 -1.79
C TYR A 273 2.21 -2.27 -1.51
N VAL A 274 1.67 -1.33 -0.72
CA VAL A 274 2.35 -0.07 -0.39
C VAL A 274 3.66 -0.30 0.37
N LYS A 275 3.68 -1.29 1.28
CA LYS A 275 4.90 -1.66 2.01
C LYS A 275 5.93 -2.34 1.12
N LYS A 276 5.50 -3.31 0.29
CA LYS A 276 6.37 -4.07 -0.63
C LYS A 276 7.10 -3.16 -1.59
N HIS A 277 6.39 -2.21 -2.17
CA HIS A 277 6.92 -1.32 -3.20
C HIS A 277 7.50 0.00 -2.64
N ASN A 278 7.47 0.21 -1.32
CA ASN A 278 8.01 1.39 -0.65
C ASN A 278 7.51 2.72 -1.25
N LEU A 279 6.23 2.81 -1.59
CA LEU A 279 5.61 3.95 -2.25
C LEU A 279 4.59 4.67 -1.35
N VAL A 280 4.08 5.80 -1.81
CA VAL A 280 2.93 6.50 -1.22
C VAL A 280 1.68 6.17 -2.03
N LEU A 281 0.58 5.86 -1.37
CA LEU A 281 -0.71 5.64 -2.01
C LEU A 281 -1.72 6.72 -1.59
N LEU A 282 -2.22 7.47 -2.58
CA LEU A 282 -3.44 8.26 -2.47
C LEU A 282 -4.61 7.43 -2.99
N MET A 283 -5.48 7.01 -2.08
CA MET A 283 -6.64 6.19 -2.39
C MET A 283 -7.93 7.01 -2.24
N LEU A 284 -8.71 7.10 -3.30
CA LEU A 284 -9.99 7.79 -3.29
C LEU A 284 -11.11 6.84 -2.85
N CYS A 285 -12.00 7.33 -2.01
CA CYS A 285 -13.13 6.55 -1.49
C CYS A 285 -14.42 7.34 -1.56
N GLN A 286 -15.50 6.64 -1.83
CA GLN A 286 -16.84 7.22 -1.84
C GLN A 286 -17.48 7.13 -0.46
N PHE A 287 -18.22 8.17 -0.08
CA PHE A 287 -19.11 8.15 1.07
C PHE A 287 -20.36 7.33 0.76
N ASN A 288 -20.93 6.72 1.80
CA ASN A 288 -22.19 6.02 1.68
C ASN A 288 -23.34 7.00 1.40
N GLU A 289 -24.14 6.75 0.36
CA GLU A 289 -25.24 7.61 -0.04
C GLU A 289 -26.31 7.74 1.04
N ASP A 290 -26.57 6.69 1.81
CA ASP A 290 -27.51 6.73 2.94
C ASP A 290 -27.13 7.78 3.99
N SER A 291 -25.85 8.14 4.08
CA SER A 291 -25.38 9.18 5.00
C SER A 291 -25.68 10.60 4.51
N GLN A 292 -26.17 10.79 3.28
CA GLN A 292 -26.64 12.09 2.77
C GLN A 292 -27.92 12.56 3.51
N SER A 293 -28.71 11.64 4.08
CA SER A 293 -29.85 11.98 4.93
C SER A 293 -29.48 12.86 6.15
N HIS A 294 -28.20 12.93 6.46
CA HIS A 294 -27.66 13.78 7.52
C HIS A 294 -27.29 15.20 7.07
N TYR A 295 -27.54 15.56 5.79
CA TYR A 295 -27.39 16.94 5.34
C TYR A 295 -28.31 17.85 6.18
N SER A 296 -27.77 18.98 6.58
CA SER A 296 -28.54 19.92 7.37
C SER A 296 -29.66 20.55 6.54
N THR A 297 -30.90 20.16 6.81
CA THR A 297 -32.09 20.70 6.17
C THR A 297 -32.84 21.71 7.08
N ASP A 298 -32.41 21.84 8.33
CA ASP A 298 -33.02 22.70 9.33
C ASP A 298 -32.06 23.81 9.76
N LYS A 299 -32.44 25.08 9.61
CA LYS A 299 -31.64 26.25 9.99
C LYS A 299 -31.23 26.25 11.48
N LYS A 300 -31.88 25.48 12.33
CA LYS A 300 -31.55 25.32 13.77
C LYS A 300 -30.47 24.25 14.02
N LYS A 301 -30.18 23.41 13.04
CA LYS A 301 -29.12 22.37 13.14
C LYS A 301 -27.75 22.94 12.76
N LYS A 302 -26.72 22.33 13.31
CA LYS A 302 -25.33 22.65 12.91
C LYS A 302 -25.14 22.36 11.41
N PRO A 303 -24.28 23.15 10.71
CA PRO A 303 -23.87 22.85 9.35
C PRO A 303 -23.37 21.41 9.21
N TYR A 304 -23.50 20.84 8.01
CA TYR A 304 -22.98 19.50 7.75
C TYR A 304 -21.47 19.44 7.95
N GLU A 305 -21.03 18.40 8.61
CA GLU A 305 -19.63 18.06 8.79
C GLU A 305 -19.39 16.59 8.43
N ALA A 306 -18.42 16.35 7.56
CA ALA A 306 -18.04 15.01 7.17
C ALA A 306 -17.37 14.27 8.34
N VAL A 307 -17.75 13.01 8.54
CA VAL A 307 -17.22 12.15 9.60
C VAL A 307 -16.81 10.80 9.05
N LEU A 308 -15.88 10.11 9.75
CA LEU A 308 -15.30 8.84 9.30
C LEU A 308 -16.36 7.77 8.97
N ARG A 309 -17.49 7.75 9.65
CA ARG A 309 -18.59 6.80 9.36
C ARG A 309 -19.26 7.01 8.01
N ASN A 310 -19.05 8.16 7.37
CA ASN A 310 -19.58 8.41 6.04
C ASN A 310 -18.88 7.57 4.96
N ILE A 311 -17.64 7.12 5.19
CA ILE A 311 -16.89 6.31 4.23
C ILE A 311 -17.54 4.93 4.12
N LYS A 312 -17.88 4.50 2.89
CA LYS A 312 -18.34 3.14 2.61
C LYS A 312 -17.23 2.16 3.02
N GLY A 313 -17.55 1.14 3.84
CA GLY A 313 -16.54 0.21 4.37
C GLY A 313 -15.57 0.81 5.40
N ALA A 314 -15.99 1.85 6.13
CA ALA A 314 -15.15 2.67 7.01
C ALA A 314 -14.22 1.88 7.94
N ASN A 315 -14.64 0.73 8.49
CA ASN A 315 -13.83 0.01 9.48
C ASN A 315 -12.55 -0.59 8.86
N ALA A 316 -12.66 -1.26 7.71
CA ALA A 316 -11.50 -1.85 7.03
C ALA A 316 -10.56 -0.75 6.50
N LEU A 317 -11.11 0.30 5.89
CA LEU A 317 -10.31 1.40 5.32
C LEU A 317 -9.62 2.22 6.42
N LYS A 318 -10.28 2.46 7.56
CA LYS A 318 -9.65 3.08 8.73
C LYS A 318 -8.48 2.26 9.28
N ALA A 319 -8.56 0.93 9.24
CA ALA A 319 -7.51 0.08 9.76
C ALA A 319 -6.20 0.25 8.99
N ILE A 320 -6.25 0.32 7.66
CA ILE A 320 -5.08 0.38 6.78
C ILE A 320 -4.54 1.79 6.54
N ALA A 321 -5.42 2.82 6.52
CA ALA A 321 -5.02 4.19 6.23
C ALA A 321 -4.17 4.80 7.35
N ASP A 322 -3.14 5.52 6.97
CA ASP A 322 -2.28 6.29 7.88
C ASP A 322 -2.83 7.71 8.06
N ILE A 323 -3.36 8.30 6.97
CA ILE A 323 -4.02 9.60 6.94
C ILE A 323 -5.40 9.41 6.30
N ILE A 324 -6.44 10.05 6.85
CA ILE A 324 -7.77 10.11 6.24
C ILE A 324 -8.21 11.56 6.17
N LEU A 325 -8.47 12.01 4.96
CA LEU A 325 -9.04 13.32 4.64
C LEU A 325 -10.50 13.15 4.22
N LEU A 326 -11.37 13.98 4.79
CA LEU A 326 -12.80 13.99 4.52
C LEU A 326 -13.15 15.30 3.81
N LEU A 327 -13.52 15.20 2.54
CA LEU A 327 -13.81 16.34 1.66
C LEU A 327 -15.32 16.53 1.51
N TRP A 328 -15.79 17.78 1.61
CA TRP A 328 -17.13 18.16 1.22
C TRP A 328 -17.21 19.61 0.73
N ARG A 329 -18.24 19.90 -0.02
CA ARG A 329 -18.55 21.26 -0.49
C ARG A 329 -19.81 21.76 0.23
N PRO A 330 -19.71 22.76 1.13
CA PRO A 330 -20.85 23.28 1.89
C PRO A 330 -22.04 23.69 1.01
N TYR A 331 -21.76 24.28 -0.15
CA TYR A 331 -22.79 24.62 -1.14
C TYR A 331 -23.73 23.45 -1.50
N LYS A 332 -23.21 22.21 -1.51
CA LYS A 332 -23.98 21.00 -1.84
C LYS A 332 -24.60 20.34 -0.62
N THR A 333 -23.99 20.49 0.55
CA THR A 333 -24.39 19.81 1.78
C THR A 333 -25.27 20.65 2.70
N ASP A 334 -25.13 22.00 2.68
CA ASP A 334 -25.87 22.93 3.51
C ASP A 334 -27.06 23.49 2.75
N THR A 335 -28.09 22.67 2.56
CA THR A 335 -29.28 22.97 1.75
C THR A 335 -30.20 23.97 2.41
N GLN A 336 -30.02 24.31 3.68
CA GLN A 336 -30.81 25.27 4.48
C GLN A 336 -30.46 26.73 4.20
N LEU A 337 -29.32 27.00 3.55
CA LEU A 337 -28.87 28.35 3.24
C LEU A 337 -29.74 28.99 2.16
N ASP A 338 -29.98 30.30 2.28
CA ASP A 338 -30.64 31.05 1.23
C ASP A 338 -29.78 31.23 -0.03
N PHE A 339 -30.34 31.83 -1.07
CA PHE A 339 -29.67 31.96 -2.36
C PHE A 339 -28.35 32.76 -2.25
N ASP A 340 -28.36 33.88 -1.51
CA ASP A 340 -27.20 34.77 -1.37
C ASP A 340 -26.09 34.13 -0.52
N GLU A 341 -26.47 33.45 0.55
CA GLU A 341 -25.54 32.68 1.39
C GLU A 341 -24.90 31.55 0.59
N ARG A 342 -25.68 30.79 -0.21
CA ARG A 342 -25.17 29.73 -1.07
C ARG A 342 -24.27 30.23 -2.16
N ALA A 343 -24.55 31.40 -2.76
CA ALA A 343 -23.70 32.01 -3.78
C ALA A 343 -22.30 32.33 -3.24
N LYS A 344 -22.20 32.79 -1.99
CA LYS A 344 -20.92 33.10 -1.34
C LYS A 344 -20.02 31.88 -1.13
N ILE A 345 -20.60 30.71 -0.92
CA ILE A 345 -19.86 29.48 -0.64
C ILE A 345 -19.81 28.50 -1.84
N LYS A 346 -20.27 28.92 -3.03
CA LYS A 346 -20.38 28.08 -4.24
C LYS A 346 -19.04 27.35 -4.53
N ASN A 347 -17.92 28.05 -4.39
CA ASN A 347 -16.59 27.56 -4.72
C ASN A 347 -15.78 27.13 -3.48
N ILE A 348 -16.42 27.05 -2.32
CA ILE A 348 -15.75 26.62 -1.09
C ILE A 348 -15.74 25.08 -1.01
N SER A 349 -14.57 24.56 -0.70
CA SER A 349 -14.36 23.15 -0.33
C SER A 349 -13.82 23.10 1.09
N ARG A 350 -14.32 22.16 1.89
CA ARG A 350 -13.81 21.88 3.24
C ARG A 350 -13.17 20.53 3.30
N ILE A 351 -12.04 20.46 3.95
CA ILE A 351 -11.34 19.21 4.27
C ILE A 351 -11.17 19.08 5.76
N LYS A 352 -11.54 17.91 6.29
CA LYS A 352 -11.29 17.54 7.68
C LYS A 352 -10.25 16.43 7.73
N ILE A 353 -9.28 16.56 8.68
CA ILE A 353 -8.40 15.45 9.02
C ILE A 353 -9.20 14.48 9.91
N GLY A 354 -9.73 13.41 9.31
CA GLY A 354 -10.50 12.40 10.04
C GLY A 354 -9.62 11.43 10.82
N LYS A 355 -8.37 11.22 10.37
CA LYS A 355 -7.37 10.37 11.01
C LYS A 355 -5.97 10.81 10.62
N SER A 356 -5.04 10.77 11.56
CA SER A 356 -3.60 10.73 11.32
C SER A 356 -2.97 9.78 12.33
N ARG A 357 -2.04 8.93 11.88
CA ARG A 357 -1.24 8.09 12.79
C ARG A 357 -0.13 8.89 13.48
N ARG A 358 0.23 10.03 12.89
CA ARG A 358 1.19 10.97 13.47
C ARG A 358 0.45 12.06 14.21
N PRO A 359 1.09 12.71 15.20
CA PRO A 359 0.52 13.90 15.84
C PRO A 359 0.21 14.98 14.79
N ILE A 360 -0.96 15.58 14.90
CA ILE A 360 -1.36 16.73 14.08
C ILE A 360 -0.80 17.98 14.73
N VAL A 361 -0.15 18.84 13.92
CA VAL A 361 0.38 20.13 14.39
C VAL A 361 -0.71 21.20 14.24
N GLY A 362 -0.95 21.98 15.29
CA GLY A 362 -1.97 23.03 15.32
C GLY A 362 -3.29 22.58 15.95
N TYR A 363 -4.27 23.49 15.93
CA TYR A 363 -5.58 23.29 16.59
C TYR A 363 -6.73 23.03 15.61
N ALA A 364 -6.51 23.26 14.31
CA ALA A 364 -7.54 23.08 13.30
C ALA A 364 -7.53 21.66 12.76
N ASP A 365 -8.69 21.02 12.73
CA ASP A 365 -8.91 19.74 12.05
C ASP A 365 -9.75 19.91 10.77
N ILE A 366 -10.28 21.11 10.50
CA ILE A 366 -11.03 21.49 9.31
C ILE A 366 -10.34 22.66 8.64
N PHE A 367 -10.10 22.52 7.35
CA PHE A 367 -9.45 23.49 6.47
C PHE A 367 -10.40 23.89 5.35
N GLU A 368 -10.40 25.17 5.00
CA GLU A 368 -11.29 25.72 3.99
C GLU A 368 -10.48 26.27 2.81
N TYR A 369 -10.90 25.89 1.60
CA TYR A 369 -10.27 26.27 0.34
C TYR A 369 -11.29 26.82 -0.62
N LYS A 370 -10.96 27.90 -1.30
CA LYS A 370 -11.76 28.48 -2.37
C LYS A 370 -11.20 28.08 -3.73
N TYR A 371 -12.03 27.48 -4.57
CA TYR A 371 -11.66 27.15 -5.93
C TYR A 371 -11.74 28.40 -6.81
N ASN A 372 -10.65 28.74 -7.47
CA ASN A 372 -10.57 29.82 -8.44
C ASN A 372 -10.90 29.27 -9.83
N GLU A 373 -12.03 29.68 -10.40
CA GLU A 373 -12.54 29.18 -11.69
C GLU A 373 -11.66 29.63 -12.89
N GLU A 374 -10.88 30.73 -12.77
CA GLU A 374 -10.02 31.23 -13.84
C GLU A 374 -8.69 30.46 -13.91
N THR A 375 -8.09 30.17 -12.77
CA THR A 375 -6.78 29.50 -12.67
C THR A 375 -6.90 28.00 -12.42
N SER A 376 -8.11 27.50 -12.16
CA SER A 376 -8.38 26.11 -11.73
C SER A 376 -7.61 25.71 -10.47
N ARG A 377 -7.23 26.64 -9.62
CA ARG A 377 -6.47 26.38 -8.39
C ARG A 377 -7.32 26.53 -7.14
N PHE A 378 -6.93 25.82 -6.09
CA PHE A 378 -7.46 26.03 -4.75
C PHE A 378 -6.60 27.05 -4.01
N GLU A 379 -7.23 28.05 -3.44
CA GLU A 379 -6.64 29.08 -2.60
C GLU A 379 -7.10 28.89 -1.15
N GLU A 380 -6.19 28.94 -0.22
CA GLU A 380 -6.57 28.83 1.21
C GLU A 380 -7.39 30.05 1.61
N VAL A 381 -8.47 29.77 2.34
CA VAL A 381 -9.23 30.83 3.00
C VAL A 381 -8.49 31.19 4.27
N SER A 382 -7.97 32.42 4.35
CA SER A 382 -7.26 32.89 5.55
C SER A 382 -8.17 32.81 6.76
N PHE A 383 -7.81 32.01 7.74
CA PHE A 383 -8.40 32.07 9.06
C PHE A 383 -7.75 33.24 9.81
N PHE A 384 -8.54 34.25 10.11
CA PHE A 384 -8.18 35.32 11.04
C PHE A 384 -8.48 34.89 12.48
#